data_b401d24b9a9254e5815c80b791afefa3
#
_entry.id   b401d24b9a9254e5815c80b791afefa3
#
_cell.length_a   1.000
_cell.length_b   1.000
_cell.length_c   1.000
_cell.angle_alpha   90.00
_cell.angle_beta   90.00
_cell.angle_gamma   90.00
#
_symmetry.space_group_name_H-M   'P 1'
#
loop_
_entity.id
_entity.type
_entity.pdbx_description
1 polymer ?
#
loop_
_entity_poly.entity_id
_entity_poly.type
_entity_poly.pdbx_seq_one_letter_code
_entity_poly.pdbx_strand_id
1 'polypeptide(L)'
;HKHLFNGGALTPANNVARLVSRATSIERAIVGESARWGDAREFAISPNPGTGKTFTRDEWWSPELRKLETNFFPTLNQTNLARFRAGGLYPSLAAPEFSRFGGEIPPDNGLVVTQANAGGIVYFTVDGADPRVYGTGAIASSARAYVAPMVFTDRTIVRARVLLGGEW
;
A
#
# COMPACT_ATOMS: atom_id res chain seq x y z
N HIS A 1 0.62 5.70 -4.72
CA HIS A 1 -0.46 5.92 -3.75
C HIS A 1 -1.55 4.85 -3.83
N LYS A 2 -2.08 4.58 -5.03
CA LYS A 2 -3.15 3.59 -5.25
C LYS A 2 -2.85 2.20 -4.65
N HIS A 3 -1.61 1.71 -4.75
CA HIS A 3 -1.25 0.37 -4.26
C HIS A 3 -0.98 0.31 -2.75
N LEU A 4 -0.55 1.42 -2.16
CA LEU A 4 -0.16 1.49 -0.75
C LEU A 4 -1.32 1.85 0.17
N PHE A 5 -2.37 2.48 -0.37
CA PHE A 5 -3.49 3.03 0.41
C PHE A 5 -4.84 2.62 -0.19
N ASN A 6 -5.92 2.93 0.50
CA ASN A 6 -7.29 2.93 -0.03
C ASN A 6 -7.75 1.56 -0.60
N GLY A 7 -7.48 0.49 0.13
CA GLY A 7 -7.83 -0.86 -0.31
C GLY A 7 -6.91 -1.44 -1.39
N GLY A 8 -5.81 -0.75 -1.73
CA GLY A 8 -4.84 -1.20 -2.71
C GLY A 8 -4.12 -2.49 -2.30
N ALA A 9 -3.48 -3.12 -3.26
CA ALA A 9 -2.88 -4.45 -3.09
C ALA A 9 -1.80 -4.54 -1.99
N LEU A 10 -1.14 -3.43 -1.67
CA LEU A 10 -0.06 -3.37 -0.69
C LEU A 10 -0.49 -2.74 0.66
N THR A 11 -1.79 -2.58 0.89
CA THR A 11 -2.27 -2.14 2.20
C THR A 11 -1.95 -3.17 3.29
N PRO A 12 -1.76 -2.73 4.55
CA PRO A 12 -1.51 -3.65 5.66
C PRO A 12 -2.54 -4.78 5.74
N ALA A 13 -3.83 -4.47 5.65
CA ALA A 13 -4.91 -5.46 5.70
C ALA A 13 -4.80 -6.51 4.59
N ASN A 14 -4.54 -6.10 3.34
CA ASN A 14 -4.39 -7.02 2.22
C ASN A 14 -3.10 -7.84 2.30
N ASN A 15 -2.02 -7.28 2.85
CA ASN A 15 -0.79 -8.03 3.10
C ASN A 15 -0.99 -9.10 4.18
N VAL A 16 -1.62 -8.75 5.29
CA VAL A 16 -1.96 -9.69 6.38
C VAL A 16 -2.89 -10.79 5.86
N ALA A 17 -3.95 -10.44 5.13
CA ALA A 17 -4.88 -11.43 4.57
C ALA A 17 -4.17 -12.45 3.67
N ARG A 18 -3.24 -12.01 2.81
CA ARG A 18 -2.45 -12.93 1.97
C ARG A 18 -1.50 -13.79 2.79
N LEU A 19 -0.84 -13.21 3.80
CA LEU A 19 0.02 -13.96 4.72
C LEU A 19 -0.77 -15.05 5.43
N VAL A 20 -1.89 -14.70 6.06
CA VAL A 20 -2.74 -15.65 6.79
C VAL A 20 -3.26 -16.75 5.86
N SER A 21 -3.74 -16.41 4.68
CA SER A 21 -4.19 -17.38 3.68
C SER A 21 -3.09 -18.37 3.31
N ARG A 22 -1.87 -17.90 3.08
CA ARG A 22 -0.73 -18.78 2.77
C ARG A 22 -0.29 -19.60 3.97
N ALA A 23 -0.21 -18.99 5.15
CA ALA A 23 0.12 -19.67 6.38
C ALA A 23 -0.84 -20.84 6.67
N THR A 24 -2.14 -20.58 6.58
CA THR A 24 -3.17 -21.61 6.77
C THR A 24 -3.01 -22.78 5.78
N SER A 25 -2.67 -22.48 4.52
CA SER A 25 -2.51 -23.53 3.50
C SER A 25 -1.34 -24.48 3.75
N ILE A 26 -0.30 -24.03 4.47
CA ILE A 26 0.92 -24.80 4.74
C ILE A 26 1.07 -25.24 6.19
N GLU A 27 0.16 -24.85 7.08
CA GLU A 27 0.29 -25.09 8.53
C GLU A 27 0.54 -26.56 8.89
N ARG A 28 -0.17 -27.49 8.23
CA ARG A 28 0.06 -28.93 8.44
C ARG A 28 1.43 -29.40 7.98
N ALA A 29 1.93 -28.84 6.88
CA ALA A 29 3.27 -29.15 6.39
C ALA A 29 4.35 -28.67 7.36
N ILE A 30 4.14 -27.52 8.01
CA ILE A 30 5.08 -27.00 9.01
C ILE A 30 5.21 -27.95 10.22
N VAL A 31 4.16 -28.64 10.62
CA VAL A 31 4.25 -29.67 11.66
C VAL A 31 5.18 -30.80 11.21
N GLY A 32 5.03 -31.28 9.98
CA GLY A 32 5.90 -32.30 9.40
C GLY A 32 7.35 -31.85 9.24
N GLU A 33 7.56 -30.63 8.79
CA GLU A 33 8.89 -30.00 8.69
C GLU A 33 9.56 -29.84 10.07
N SER A 34 8.80 -29.40 11.07
CA SER A 34 9.27 -29.30 12.44
C SER A 34 9.71 -30.63 13.02
N ALA A 35 8.93 -31.70 12.78
CA ALA A 35 9.27 -33.04 13.22
C ALA A 35 10.51 -33.64 12.51
N ARG A 36 10.75 -33.24 11.26
CA ARG A 36 11.85 -33.76 10.44
C ARG A 36 13.15 -33.00 10.59
N TRP A 37 13.10 -31.69 10.76
CA TRP A 37 14.25 -30.80 10.65
C TRP A 37 14.40 -29.83 11.82
N GLY A 38 13.48 -29.84 12.79
CA GLY A 38 13.45 -28.85 13.86
C GLY A 38 14.69 -28.86 14.74
N ASP A 39 15.26 -30.02 15.02
CA ASP A 39 16.50 -30.20 15.77
C ASP A 39 17.76 -29.89 14.92
N ALA A 40 17.76 -30.31 13.65
CA ALA A 40 18.92 -30.11 12.78
C ALA A 40 19.22 -28.62 12.50
N ARG A 41 18.19 -27.76 12.50
CA ARG A 41 18.35 -26.32 12.24
C ARG A 41 18.80 -25.52 13.45
N GLU A 42 18.65 -26.03 14.65
CA GLU A 42 19.14 -25.37 15.87
C GLU A 42 20.63 -25.02 15.78
N PHE A 43 21.44 -25.97 15.30
CA PHE A 43 22.89 -25.78 15.16
C PHE A 43 23.31 -24.87 14.00
N ALA A 44 22.45 -24.71 12.98
CA ALA A 44 22.81 -23.98 11.77
C ALA A 44 22.49 -22.48 11.84
N ILE A 45 21.52 -22.07 12.64
CA ILE A 45 20.95 -20.71 12.61
C ILE A 45 21.02 -20.01 13.96
N SER A 46 21.07 -20.72 15.07
CA SER A 46 21.13 -20.11 16.39
C SER A 46 22.54 -19.55 16.68
N PRO A 47 22.68 -18.30 17.13
CA PRO A 47 23.94 -17.76 17.63
C PRO A 47 24.42 -18.45 18.90
N ASN A 48 23.55 -19.22 19.57
CA ASN A 48 23.85 -20.04 20.73
C ASN A 48 23.42 -21.49 20.49
N PRO A 49 24.17 -22.28 19.71
CA PRO A 49 23.88 -23.70 19.50
C PRO A 49 23.87 -24.45 20.81
N GLY A 50 22.93 -25.38 20.99
CA GLY A 50 22.83 -26.21 22.18
C GLY A 50 21.89 -25.68 23.27
N THR A 51 20.97 -24.76 22.94
CA THR A 51 19.93 -24.31 23.88
C THR A 51 18.83 -25.39 24.12
N GLY A 52 18.85 -26.49 23.38
CA GLY A 52 17.88 -27.58 23.47
C GLY A 52 16.49 -27.19 22.91
N LYS A 53 16.41 -26.07 22.20
CA LYS A 53 15.16 -25.61 21.59
C LYS A 53 15.05 -26.05 20.14
N THR A 54 14.09 -26.90 19.86
CA THR A 54 13.76 -27.31 18.50
C THR A 54 12.92 -26.24 17.80
N PHE A 55 13.14 -26.05 16.50
CA PHE A 55 12.31 -25.16 15.69
C PHE A 55 10.96 -25.81 15.40
N THR A 56 9.95 -25.50 16.20
CA THR A 56 8.60 -26.04 16.09
C THR A 56 7.63 -25.02 15.55
N ARG A 57 6.48 -25.51 15.03
CA ARG A 57 5.37 -24.66 14.61
C ARG A 57 4.94 -23.71 15.73
N ASP A 58 4.73 -24.23 16.93
CA ASP A 58 4.10 -23.48 18.03
C ASP A 58 5.07 -22.50 18.71
N GLU A 59 6.33 -22.88 18.85
CA GLU A 59 7.33 -22.07 19.56
C GLU A 59 8.02 -21.05 18.66
N TRP A 60 8.09 -21.31 17.35
CA TRP A 60 8.84 -20.43 16.42
C TRP A 60 7.98 -19.91 15.27
N TRP A 61 7.39 -20.78 14.48
CA TRP A 61 6.69 -20.36 13.27
C TRP A 61 5.44 -19.51 13.57
N SER A 62 4.58 -19.94 14.49
CA SER A 62 3.37 -19.20 14.85
C SER A 62 3.67 -17.85 15.53
N PRO A 63 4.65 -17.73 16.45
CA PRO A 63 5.07 -16.44 16.98
C PRO A 63 5.65 -15.49 15.93
N GLU A 64 6.44 -15.99 14.97
CA GLU A 64 6.98 -15.15 13.89
C GLU A 64 5.87 -14.66 12.93
N LEU A 65 4.91 -15.52 12.58
CA LEU A 65 3.72 -15.08 11.85
C LEU A 65 3.00 -13.95 12.57
N ARG A 66 2.77 -14.11 13.87
CA ARG A 66 2.10 -13.09 14.68
C ARG A 66 2.86 -11.76 14.68
N LYS A 67 4.19 -11.78 14.74
CA LYS A 67 5.01 -10.56 14.60
C LYS A 67 4.82 -9.87 13.24
N LEU A 68 4.74 -10.65 12.17
CA LEU A 68 4.46 -10.12 10.84
C LEU A 68 3.07 -9.48 10.77
N GLU A 69 2.06 -10.12 11.34
CA GLU A 69 0.68 -9.64 11.36
C GLU A 69 0.50 -8.37 12.20
N THR A 70 1.11 -8.34 13.40
CA THR A 70 0.86 -7.27 14.38
C THR A 70 1.83 -6.11 14.32
N ASN A 71 3.07 -6.34 13.87
CA ASN A 71 4.12 -5.34 13.92
C ASN A 71 4.64 -4.94 12.53
N PHE A 72 4.98 -5.92 11.69
CA PHE A 72 5.64 -5.63 10.41
C PHE A 72 4.68 -5.01 9.39
N PHE A 73 3.63 -5.71 9.02
CA PHE A 73 2.70 -5.23 8.00
C PHE A 73 1.94 -3.96 8.40
N PRO A 74 1.49 -3.78 9.64
CA PRO A 74 0.81 -2.53 10.05
C PRO A 74 1.66 -1.27 9.87
N THR A 75 2.97 -1.37 10.03
CA THR A 75 3.89 -0.22 9.94
C THR A 75 4.59 -0.09 8.59
N LEU A 76 4.52 -1.12 7.73
CA LEU A 76 5.32 -1.23 6.51
C LEU A 76 5.12 -0.05 5.55
N ASN A 77 3.86 0.35 5.30
CA ASN A 77 3.56 1.42 4.35
C ASN A 77 4.10 2.78 4.80
N GLN A 78 3.93 3.11 6.07
CA GLN A 78 4.46 4.35 6.64
C GLN A 78 5.99 4.38 6.61
N THR A 79 6.62 3.26 6.99
CA THR A 79 8.08 3.12 6.96
C THR A 79 8.63 3.26 5.54
N ASN A 80 8.03 2.60 4.55
CA ASN A 80 8.45 2.70 3.17
C ASN A 80 8.24 4.10 2.61
N LEU A 81 7.11 4.73 2.92
CA LEU A 81 6.83 6.09 2.49
C LEU A 81 7.85 7.09 3.07
N ALA A 82 8.20 6.94 4.35
CA ALA A 82 9.23 7.76 4.98
C ALA A 82 10.60 7.59 4.30
N ARG A 83 10.97 6.35 3.97
CA ARG A 83 12.21 6.06 3.23
C ARG A 83 12.21 6.62 1.81
N PHE A 84 11.09 6.53 1.09
CA PHE A 84 10.96 7.10 -0.25
C PHE A 84 11.06 8.63 -0.21
N ARG A 85 10.46 9.27 0.79
CA ARG A 85 10.58 10.73 0.99
C ARG A 85 12.02 11.14 1.32
N ALA A 86 12.67 10.44 2.22
CA ALA A 86 14.07 10.69 2.57
C ALA A 86 15.02 10.53 1.37
N GLY A 87 14.70 9.61 0.46
CA GLY A 87 15.45 9.37 -0.78
C GLY A 87 15.06 10.28 -1.96
N GLY A 88 14.12 11.22 -1.78
CA GLY A 88 13.62 12.07 -2.86
C GLY A 88 12.80 11.32 -3.93
N LEU A 89 12.35 10.09 -3.62
CA LEU A 89 11.61 9.22 -4.54
C LEU A 89 10.08 9.35 -4.41
N TYR A 90 9.62 10.17 -3.50
CA TYR A 90 8.19 10.42 -3.27
C TYR A 90 7.95 11.92 -3.07
N PRO A 91 6.91 12.50 -3.68
CA PRO A 91 6.61 13.92 -3.56
C PRO A 91 6.44 14.39 -2.11
N SER A 92 6.82 15.62 -1.83
CA SER A 92 6.57 16.29 -0.54
C SER A 92 5.08 16.56 -0.35
N LEU A 93 4.37 16.84 -1.43
CA LEU A 93 2.93 17.12 -1.44
C LEU A 93 2.12 15.86 -1.12
N ALA A 94 1.09 16.03 -0.29
CA ALA A 94 0.11 15.00 -0.07
C ALA A 94 -0.71 14.76 -1.34
N ALA A 95 -0.94 13.49 -1.69
CA ALA A 95 -1.79 13.14 -2.82
C ALA A 95 -3.24 13.56 -2.55
N PRO A 96 -4.01 13.91 -3.59
CA PRO A 96 -5.44 14.15 -3.44
C PRO A 96 -6.16 12.85 -3.05
N GLU A 97 -7.21 12.99 -2.26
CA GLU A 97 -8.05 11.88 -1.81
C GLU A 97 -9.40 11.90 -2.52
N PHE A 98 -9.88 10.73 -2.91
CA PHE A 98 -11.17 10.56 -3.54
C PHE A 98 -12.20 10.05 -2.53
N SER A 99 -13.44 10.51 -2.64
CA SER A 99 -14.55 9.96 -1.85
C SER A 99 -14.80 8.47 -2.14
N ARG A 100 -14.34 7.98 -3.31
CA ARG A 100 -14.36 6.56 -3.71
C ARG A 100 -13.15 6.22 -4.57
N PHE A 101 -12.61 5.03 -4.41
CA PHE A 101 -11.41 4.55 -5.13
C PHE A 101 -11.73 3.54 -6.24
N GLY A 102 -12.97 3.44 -6.63
CA GLY A 102 -13.49 2.59 -7.69
C GLY A 102 -14.92 2.14 -7.41
N GLY A 103 -15.51 1.44 -8.36
CA GLY A 103 -16.89 1.00 -8.30
C GLY A 103 -17.87 2.04 -8.83
N GLU A 104 -19.16 1.78 -8.65
CA GLU A 104 -20.24 2.65 -9.09
C GLU A 104 -20.37 3.90 -8.20
N ILE A 105 -20.53 5.05 -8.82
CA ILE A 105 -20.77 6.33 -8.15
C ILE A 105 -22.24 6.71 -8.37
N PRO A 106 -23.02 6.91 -7.27
CA PRO A 106 -24.39 7.36 -7.40
C PRO A 106 -24.46 8.70 -8.14
N PRO A 107 -25.42 8.89 -9.07
CA PRO A 107 -25.53 10.10 -9.88
C PRO A 107 -25.66 11.38 -9.05
N ASP A 108 -26.29 11.28 -7.89
CA ASP A 108 -26.64 12.44 -7.05
C ASP A 108 -25.46 13.03 -6.27
N ASN A 109 -24.40 12.25 -6.05
CA ASN A 109 -23.30 12.67 -5.16
C ASN A 109 -22.01 13.04 -5.90
N GLY A 110 -21.81 12.53 -7.11
CA GLY A 110 -20.58 12.71 -7.86
C GLY A 110 -19.32 12.18 -7.14
N LEU A 111 -18.18 12.25 -7.80
CA LEU A 111 -16.87 11.94 -7.22
C LEU A 111 -16.29 13.22 -6.61
N VAL A 112 -16.18 13.24 -5.28
CA VAL A 112 -15.54 14.33 -4.54
C VAL A 112 -14.05 14.06 -4.44
N VAL A 113 -13.24 15.11 -4.64
CA VAL A 113 -11.80 15.08 -4.45
C VAL A 113 -11.41 16.13 -3.42
N THR A 114 -10.66 15.71 -2.41
CA THR A 114 -10.12 16.59 -1.37
C THR A 114 -8.60 16.59 -1.42
N GLN A 115 -7.97 17.59 -0.83
CA GLN A 115 -6.52 17.67 -0.69
C GLN A 115 -6.12 18.43 0.57
N ALA A 116 -4.97 18.09 1.17
CA ALA A 116 -4.50 18.62 2.44
C ALA A 116 -3.44 19.75 2.28
N ASN A 117 -3.00 20.06 1.05
CA ASN A 117 -1.93 21.04 0.83
C ASN A 117 -2.53 22.46 0.72
N ALA A 118 -2.34 23.28 1.72
CA ALA A 118 -2.89 24.64 1.74
C ALA A 118 -2.44 25.45 0.50
N GLY A 119 -3.40 25.96 -0.28
CA GLY A 119 -3.14 26.70 -1.53
C GLY A 119 -2.86 25.82 -2.76
N GLY A 120 -2.83 24.49 -2.60
CA GLY A 120 -2.67 23.58 -3.73
C GLY A 120 -3.91 23.50 -4.62
N ILE A 121 -3.71 23.31 -5.91
CA ILE A 121 -4.78 23.12 -6.90
C ILE A 121 -4.76 21.66 -7.33
N VAL A 122 -5.92 21.00 -7.25
CA VAL A 122 -6.07 19.66 -7.78
C VAL A 122 -6.32 19.73 -9.28
N TYR A 123 -5.48 19.06 -10.07
CA TYR A 123 -5.70 18.80 -11.48
C TYR A 123 -6.07 17.33 -11.69
N PHE A 124 -7.01 17.09 -12.57
CA PHE A 124 -7.46 15.73 -12.89
C PHE A 124 -7.63 15.50 -14.39
N THR A 125 -7.58 14.25 -14.79
CA THR A 125 -7.93 13.75 -16.12
C THR A 125 -9.00 12.68 -16.01
N VAL A 126 -9.72 12.43 -17.09
CA VAL A 126 -10.80 11.42 -17.14
C VAL A 126 -10.52 10.30 -18.16
N ASP A 127 -9.38 10.38 -18.82
CA ASP A 127 -8.87 9.43 -19.81
C ASP A 127 -7.80 8.46 -19.25
N GLY A 128 -7.49 8.61 -17.96
CA GLY A 128 -6.44 7.84 -17.30
C GLY A 128 -5.01 8.32 -17.60
N ALA A 129 -4.82 9.43 -18.33
CA ALA A 129 -3.54 10.08 -18.49
C ALA A 129 -3.07 10.75 -17.20
N ASP A 130 -1.77 11.04 -17.08
CA ASP A 130 -1.23 11.80 -15.95
C ASP A 130 -1.58 13.29 -16.14
N PRO A 131 -2.15 14.00 -15.15
CA PRO A 131 -2.36 15.45 -15.22
C PRO A 131 -1.08 16.26 -15.43
N ARG A 132 0.07 15.70 -15.11
CA ARG A 132 1.40 16.28 -15.28
C ARG A 132 2.06 15.74 -16.53
N VAL A 133 2.64 16.61 -17.36
CA VAL A 133 3.52 16.19 -18.46
C VAL A 133 4.85 15.71 -17.90
N TYR A 134 5.21 14.46 -18.20
CA TYR A 134 6.49 13.90 -17.77
C TYR A 134 7.68 14.71 -18.36
N GLY A 135 8.71 14.90 -17.54
CA GLY A 135 9.92 15.63 -17.91
C GLY A 135 9.83 17.15 -17.78
N THR A 136 8.74 17.77 -18.21
CA THR A 136 8.59 19.24 -18.14
C THR A 136 7.87 19.72 -16.89
N GLY A 137 7.03 18.89 -16.29
CA GLY A 137 6.17 19.29 -15.17
C GLY A 137 5.00 20.21 -15.56
N ALA A 138 4.78 20.46 -16.86
CA ALA A 138 3.65 21.24 -17.33
C ALA A 138 2.31 20.55 -17.06
N ILE A 139 1.22 21.32 -17.00
CA ILE A 139 -0.13 20.79 -16.92
C ILE A 139 -0.46 20.13 -18.27
N ALA A 140 -0.91 18.88 -18.26
CA ALA A 140 -1.29 18.17 -19.46
C ALA A 140 -2.52 18.83 -20.11
N SER A 141 -2.61 18.80 -21.46
CA SER A 141 -3.70 19.45 -22.21
C SER A 141 -5.08 18.84 -21.91
N SER A 142 -5.14 17.56 -21.50
CA SER A 142 -6.37 16.89 -21.06
C SER A 142 -6.72 17.14 -19.60
N ALA A 143 -5.82 17.76 -18.82
CA ALA A 143 -6.02 18.01 -17.41
C ALA A 143 -6.92 19.23 -17.16
N ARG A 144 -7.79 19.11 -16.15
CA ARG A 144 -8.69 20.17 -15.70
C ARG A 144 -8.50 20.44 -14.22
N ALA A 145 -8.66 21.70 -13.80
CA ALA A 145 -8.68 22.03 -12.38
C ALA A 145 -9.99 21.52 -11.75
N TYR A 146 -9.88 20.91 -10.59
CA TYR A 146 -11.06 20.44 -9.85
C TYR A 146 -11.70 21.59 -9.09
N VAL A 147 -12.99 21.82 -9.33
CA VAL A 147 -13.75 22.90 -8.69
C VAL A 147 -15.05 22.43 -8.05
N ALA A 148 -15.56 21.25 -8.45
CA ALA A 148 -16.82 20.71 -7.97
C ALA A 148 -16.85 19.18 -8.14
N PRO A 149 -17.76 18.46 -7.45
CA PRO A 149 -17.94 17.02 -7.62
C PRO A 149 -18.15 16.63 -9.09
N MET A 150 -17.51 15.55 -9.50
CA MET A 150 -17.56 15.07 -10.90
C MET A 150 -18.62 13.98 -11.04
N VAL A 151 -19.54 14.16 -11.98
CA VAL A 151 -20.56 13.17 -12.34
C VAL A 151 -20.14 12.48 -13.63
N PHE A 152 -20.27 11.16 -13.68
CA PHE A 152 -19.94 10.34 -14.84
C PHE A 152 -21.15 9.48 -15.22
N THR A 153 -21.43 9.38 -16.52
CA THR A 153 -22.44 8.49 -17.09
C THR A 153 -21.85 7.18 -17.57
N ASP A 154 -20.53 7.17 -17.81
CA ASP A 154 -19.83 6.05 -18.38
C ASP A 154 -18.63 5.63 -17.51
N ARG A 155 -18.12 4.44 -17.80
CA ARG A 155 -16.90 3.96 -17.16
C ARG A 155 -15.73 4.89 -17.45
N THR A 156 -15.22 5.52 -16.41
CA THR A 156 -14.20 6.56 -16.50
C THR A 156 -12.99 6.22 -15.61
N ILE A 157 -11.79 6.48 -16.08
CA ILE A 157 -10.56 6.35 -15.29
C ILE A 157 -10.10 7.76 -14.92
N VAL A 158 -10.29 8.11 -13.65
CA VAL A 158 -9.86 9.40 -13.11
C VAL A 158 -8.46 9.28 -12.52
N ARG A 159 -7.56 10.21 -12.91
CA ARG A 159 -6.30 10.45 -12.22
C ARG A 159 -6.25 11.90 -11.75
N ALA A 160 -5.68 12.11 -10.57
CA ALA A 160 -5.53 13.45 -10.02
C ALA A 160 -4.17 13.65 -9.36
N ARG A 161 -3.69 14.89 -9.40
CA ARG A 161 -2.50 15.37 -8.70
C ARG A 161 -2.77 16.74 -8.10
N VAL A 162 -2.00 17.09 -7.09
CA VAL A 162 -1.96 18.47 -6.56
C VAL A 162 -0.79 19.20 -7.18
N LEU A 163 -1.01 20.44 -7.60
CA LEU A 163 0.02 21.39 -8.01
C LEU A 163 0.08 22.52 -6.99
N LEU A 164 1.26 22.76 -6.41
CA LEU A 164 1.52 23.84 -5.47
C LEU A 164 2.90 24.43 -5.71
N GLY A 165 3.00 25.73 -6.01
CA GLY A 165 4.28 26.42 -6.19
C GLY A 165 5.19 25.85 -7.29
N GLY A 166 4.61 25.18 -8.29
CA GLY A 166 5.35 24.50 -9.37
C GLY A 166 5.72 23.03 -9.06
N GLU A 167 5.46 22.54 -7.86
CA GLU A 167 5.65 21.15 -7.45
C GLU A 167 4.36 20.33 -7.64
N TRP A 168 4.53 19.01 -7.95
CA TRP A 168 3.44 18.06 -8.17
C TRP A 168 3.43 16.92 -7.19
#